data_6e5801c4fdc73171920c34cab75764be
#
_entry.id   6e5801c4fdc73171920c34cab75764be
#
_cell.length_a   1.000
_cell.length_b   1.000
_cell.length_c   1.000
_cell.angle_alpha   90.00
_cell.angle_beta   90.00
_cell.angle_gamma   90.00
#
_symmetry.space_group_name_H-M   'P 1'
#
loop_
_entity.id
_entity.type
_entity.pdbx_description
1 polymer ?
#
loop_
_entity_poly.entity_id
_entity_poly.type
_entity_poly.pdbx_seq_one_letter_code
_entity_poly.pdbx_strand_id
1 'polypeptide(L)'
;MLAIVSAYDLKYIELEDAIERISKTLETIQKLQKWNGHLYNWYNTQTLEPLNPRYVSTVDNGNFIGYLYTVKQFLTNTEKNLKVSVPNTSGYIENINQMIQIMDSIIQSTDFSVLYNPKKRLFSIGFNIEENKLTNSYYDLLASEARQASLVAIAKKDIPSKHWNSLSRTITSLKKYKGLVSWSG
;
A
#
# COMPACT_ATOMS: atom_id res chain seq x y z
N MET A 1 2.83 2.38 -9.88
CA MET A 1 2.81 0.96 -10.29
C MET A 1 1.46 0.54 -10.87
N LEU A 2 0.31 0.75 -10.22
CA LEU A 2 -1.00 0.39 -10.83
C LEU A 2 -1.24 1.07 -12.19
N ALA A 3 -0.86 2.33 -12.35
CA ALA A 3 -0.99 3.02 -13.64
C ALA A 3 -0.22 2.32 -14.78
N ILE A 4 0.89 1.66 -14.47
CA ILE A 4 1.65 0.87 -15.47
C ILE A 4 0.84 -0.36 -15.90
N VAL A 5 0.27 -1.08 -14.93
CA VAL A 5 -0.61 -2.24 -15.22
C VAL A 5 -1.82 -1.80 -16.03
N SER A 6 -2.48 -0.70 -15.63
CA SER A 6 -3.62 -0.15 -16.38
C SER A 6 -3.24 0.29 -17.80
N ALA A 7 -2.08 0.89 -18.00
CA ALA A 7 -1.60 1.28 -19.33
C ALA A 7 -1.38 0.07 -20.24
N TYR A 8 -0.87 -1.03 -19.69
CA TYR A 8 -0.75 -2.29 -20.42
C TYR A 8 -2.14 -2.89 -20.73
N ASP A 9 -3.04 -2.99 -19.76
CA ASP A 9 -4.38 -3.54 -19.97
C ASP A 9 -5.18 -2.75 -21.01
N LEU A 10 -5.01 -1.43 -21.04
CA LEU A 10 -5.62 -0.52 -22.02
C LEU A 10 -4.84 -0.45 -23.33
N LYS A 11 -3.76 -1.23 -23.50
CA LYS A 11 -2.93 -1.32 -24.71
C LYS A 11 -2.24 0.00 -25.10
N TYR A 12 -1.88 0.83 -24.13
CA TYR A 12 -1.05 2.02 -24.33
C TYR A 12 0.45 1.70 -24.32
N ILE A 13 0.84 0.59 -23.68
CA ILE A 13 2.22 0.10 -23.67
C ILE A 13 2.23 -1.42 -23.84
N GLU A 14 3.34 -1.96 -24.31
CA GLU A 14 3.56 -3.39 -24.44
C GLU A 14 3.96 -4.02 -23.09
N LEU A 15 3.86 -5.36 -23.00
CA LEU A 15 4.19 -6.10 -21.79
C LEU A 15 5.64 -5.85 -21.32
N GLU A 16 6.55 -5.79 -22.26
CA GLU A 16 7.98 -5.58 -22.02
C GLU A 16 8.23 -4.22 -21.34
N ASP A 17 7.63 -3.15 -21.88
CA ASP A 17 7.66 -1.81 -21.28
C ASP A 17 7.06 -1.80 -19.86
N ALA A 18 5.95 -2.51 -19.66
CA ALA A 18 5.30 -2.58 -18.35
C ALA A 18 6.23 -3.23 -17.31
N ILE A 19 6.85 -4.35 -17.65
CA ILE A 19 7.75 -5.08 -16.75
C ILE A 19 9.01 -4.26 -16.45
N GLU A 20 9.63 -3.62 -17.47
CA GLU A 20 10.78 -2.77 -17.25
C GLU A 20 10.48 -1.60 -16.30
N ARG A 21 9.34 -0.94 -16.48
CA ARG A 21 8.91 0.17 -15.61
C ARG A 21 8.61 -0.29 -14.19
N ILE A 22 7.99 -1.46 -14.00
CA ILE A 22 7.74 -2.04 -12.68
C ILE A 22 9.09 -2.37 -12.01
N SER A 23 10.02 -3.00 -12.71
CA SER A 23 11.37 -3.32 -12.20
C SER A 23 12.10 -2.07 -11.71
N LYS A 24 12.22 -1.03 -12.54
CA LYS A 24 12.86 0.24 -12.18
C LYS A 24 12.20 0.93 -10.97
N THR A 25 10.86 0.82 -10.88
CA THR A 25 10.12 1.37 -9.74
C THR A 25 10.46 0.61 -8.45
N LEU A 26 10.51 -0.73 -8.50
CA LEU A 26 10.89 -1.56 -7.36
C LEU A 26 12.32 -1.32 -6.91
N GLU A 27 13.27 -1.21 -7.85
CA GLU A 27 14.67 -0.86 -7.53
C GLU A 27 14.77 0.47 -6.78
N THR A 28 13.98 1.47 -7.18
CA THR A 28 13.93 2.75 -6.47
C THR A 28 13.33 2.59 -5.08
N ILE A 29 12.22 1.87 -4.94
CA ILE A 29 11.57 1.62 -3.65
C ILE A 29 12.50 0.87 -2.67
N GLN A 30 13.32 -0.06 -3.17
CA GLN A 30 14.30 -0.76 -2.34
C GLN A 30 15.34 0.19 -1.73
N LYS A 31 15.76 1.21 -2.47
CA LYS A 31 16.75 2.21 -2.04
C LYS A 31 16.18 3.21 -1.02
N LEU A 32 14.87 3.43 -1.01
CA LEU A 32 14.22 4.35 -0.09
C LEU A 32 14.39 3.89 1.37
N GLN A 33 14.80 4.80 2.24
CA GLN A 33 14.79 4.57 3.69
C GLN A 33 13.36 4.31 4.16
N LYS A 34 13.17 3.37 5.09
CA LYS A 34 11.87 2.99 5.62
C LYS A 34 11.89 3.01 7.15
N TRP A 35 10.73 3.20 7.76
CA TRP A 35 10.52 3.09 9.19
C TRP A 35 9.57 1.91 9.47
N ASN A 36 10.07 0.87 10.15
CA ASN A 36 9.34 -0.41 10.35
C ASN A 36 8.69 -0.95 9.05
N GLY A 37 9.42 -0.85 7.93
CA GLY A 37 8.95 -1.24 6.60
C GLY A 37 8.08 -0.20 5.89
N HIS A 38 7.58 0.81 6.58
CA HIS A 38 6.76 1.86 6.00
C HIS A 38 7.57 2.91 5.24
N LEU A 39 7.02 3.41 4.14
CA LEU A 39 7.55 4.58 3.44
C LEU A 39 7.19 5.85 4.20
N TYR A 40 8.11 6.83 4.17
CA TYR A 40 7.82 8.20 4.59
C TYR A 40 6.92 8.89 3.57
N ASN A 41 6.23 9.94 3.98
CA ASN A 41 5.35 10.68 3.09
C ASN A 41 6.08 11.38 1.94
N TRP A 42 7.30 11.85 2.21
CA TRP A 42 8.05 12.64 1.24
C TRP A 42 9.53 12.25 1.22
N TYR A 43 10.07 12.20 0.01
CA TYR A 43 11.48 11.96 -0.28
C TYR A 43 12.01 13.02 -1.23
N ASN A 44 13.29 13.35 -1.07
CA ASN A 44 14.01 14.09 -2.10
C ASN A 44 14.16 13.18 -3.33
N THR A 45 13.74 13.67 -4.49
CA THR A 45 13.75 12.86 -5.73
C THR A 45 15.14 12.64 -6.31
N GLN A 46 16.14 13.41 -5.88
CA GLN A 46 17.53 13.27 -6.31
C GLN A 46 18.35 12.40 -5.36
N THR A 47 18.22 12.64 -4.04
CA THR A 47 19.02 11.93 -3.03
C THR A 47 18.32 10.69 -2.47
N LEU A 48 17.01 10.56 -2.66
CA LEU A 48 16.13 9.52 -2.08
C LEU A 48 16.06 9.57 -0.55
N GLU A 49 16.49 10.66 0.08
CA GLU A 49 16.41 10.85 1.53
C GLU A 49 15.02 11.33 1.93
N PRO A 50 14.50 10.89 3.10
CA PRO A 50 13.24 11.42 3.63
C PRO A 50 13.33 12.93 3.90
N LEU A 51 12.28 13.67 3.54
CA LEU A 51 12.17 15.09 3.83
C LEU A 51 11.55 15.33 5.22
N ASN A 52 11.94 16.44 5.85
CA ASN A 52 11.37 16.89 7.12
C ASN A 52 10.05 17.66 6.92
N PRO A 53 9.08 17.56 7.84
CA PRO A 53 9.07 16.62 8.97
C PRO A 53 8.91 15.18 8.50
N ARG A 54 9.68 14.25 9.07
CA ARG A 54 9.55 12.82 8.73
C ARG A 54 8.27 12.27 9.32
N TYR A 55 7.36 11.91 8.45
CA TYR A 55 6.04 11.43 8.80
C TYR A 55 5.72 10.15 8.02
N VAL A 56 5.06 9.23 8.69
CA VAL A 56 4.56 7.97 8.10
C VAL A 56 3.04 7.99 8.14
N SER A 57 2.40 8.05 6.99
CA SER A 57 0.95 8.00 6.86
C SER A 57 0.45 6.56 6.83
N THR A 58 -0.59 6.27 7.59
CA THR A 58 -1.21 4.95 7.61
C THR A 58 -1.92 4.64 6.29
N VAL A 59 -2.67 5.60 5.76
CA VAL A 59 -3.46 5.39 4.54
C VAL A 59 -2.57 5.22 3.31
N ASP A 60 -1.53 6.04 3.17
CA ASP A 60 -0.62 5.96 2.02
C ASP A 60 0.13 4.63 1.99
N ASN A 61 0.61 4.17 3.16
CA ASN A 61 1.24 2.86 3.26
C ASN A 61 0.24 1.72 3.08
N GLY A 62 -1.00 1.88 3.54
CA GLY A 62 -2.07 0.91 3.29
C GLY A 62 -2.38 0.75 1.80
N ASN A 63 -2.47 1.88 1.08
CA ASN A 63 -2.64 1.89 -0.37
C ASN A 63 -1.44 1.28 -1.07
N PHE A 64 -0.22 1.66 -0.67
CA PHE A 64 1.01 1.12 -1.25
C PHE A 64 1.05 -0.41 -1.16
N ILE A 65 0.83 -0.98 0.01
CA ILE A 65 0.84 -2.45 0.19
C ILE A 65 -0.33 -3.11 -0.57
N GLY A 66 -1.53 -2.51 -0.57
CA GLY A 66 -2.66 -2.99 -1.36
C GLY A 66 -2.35 -3.03 -2.85
N TYR A 67 -1.66 -2.01 -3.36
CA TYR A 67 -1.22 -1.95 -4.77
C TYR A 67 -0.13 -2.97 -5.07
N LEU A 68 0.80 -3.23 -4.15
CA LEU A 68 1.78 -4.30 -4.32
C LEU A 68 1.13 -5.68 -4.48
N TYR A 69 0.08 -5.99 -3.71
CA TYR A 69 -0.69 -7.23 -3.90
C TYR A 69 -1.29 -7.33 -5.31
N THR A 70 -1.85 -6.23 -5.81
CA THR A 70 -2.46 -6.20 -7.15
C THR A 70 -1.41 -6.38 -8.25
N VAL A 71 -0.29 -5.65 -8.17
CA VAL A 71 0.80 -5.76 -9.15
C VAL A 71 1.47 -7.13 -9.10
N LYS A 72 1.65 -7.69 -7.90
CA LYS A 72 2.15 -9.06 -7.72
C LYS A 72 1.23 -10.07 -8.40
N GLN A 73 -0.09 -9.93 -8.26
CA GLN A 73 -1.03 -10.83 -8.92
C GLN A 73 -0.96 -10.70 -10.45
N PHE A 74 -0.82 -9.48 -10.97
CA PHE A 74 -0.58 -9.25 -12.39
C PHE A 74 0.68 -10.00 -12.87
N LEU A 75 1.82 -9.84 -12.19
CA LEU A 75 3.06 -10.53 -12.54
C LEU A 75 2.93 -12.06 -12.45
N THR A 76 2.24 -12.57 -11.44
CA THR A 76 1.99 -14.01 -11.29
C THR A 76 1.16 -14.58 -12.44
N ASN A 77 0.14 -13.84 -12.89
CA ASN A 77 -0.66 -14.25 -14.04
C ASN A 77 0.14 -14.18 -15.34
N THR A 78 0.96 -13.15 -15.51
CA THR A 78 1.87 -12.99 -16.65
C THR A 78 2.86 -14.14 -16.74
N GLU A 79 3.48 -14.52 -15.61
CA GLU A 79 4.40 -15.66 -15.55
C GLU A 79 3.73 -16.97 -16.02
N LYS A 80 2.52 -17.22 -15.51
CA LYS A 80 1.76 -18.41 -15.90
C LYS A 80 1.46 -18.44 -17.40
N ASN A 81 1.05 -17.31 -17.98
CA ASN A 81 0.72 -17.19 -19.39
C ASN A 81 1.96 -17.40 -20.27
N LEU A 82 3.10 -16.83 -19.88
CA LEU A 82 4.36 -16.98 -20.61
C LEU A 82 4.85 -18.44 -20.62
N LYS A 83 4.74 -19.16 -19.51
CA LYS A 83 5.10 -20.58 -19.42
C LYS A 83 4.30 -21.46 -20.38
N VAL A 84 3.06 -21.09 -20.70
CA VAL A 84 2.17 -21.87 -21.58
C VAL A 84 2.38 -21.50 -23.06
N SER A 85 2.67 -20.24 -23.35
CA SER A 85 2.52 -19.69 -24.71
C SER A 85 3.82 -19.51 -25.48
N VAL A 86 5.00 -19.44 -24.84
CA VAL A 86 6.24 -19.05 -25.52
C VAL A 86 7.43 -19.93 -25.08
N PRO A 87 8.04 -20.72 -25.96
CA PRO A 87 9.30 -21.39 -25.67
C PRO A 87 10.46 -20.37 -25.57
N ASN A 88 11.42 -20.61 -24.68
CA ASN A 88 12.62 -19.79 -24.45
C ASN A 88 12.46 -18.45 -23.67
N THR A 89 11.53 -18.38 -22.73
CA THR A 89 11.32 -17.19 -21.88
C THR A 89 11.99 -17.29 -20.49
N SER A 90 12.95 -18.17 -20.30
CA SER A 90 13.55 -18.48 -18.99
C SER A 90 14.08 -17.24 -18.25
N GLY A 91 14.87 -16.39 -18.91
CA GLY A 91 15.39 -15.16 -18.29
C GLY A 91 14.32 -14.13 -17.93
N TYR A 92 13.27 -14.06 -18.73
CA TYR A 92 12.14 -13.16 -18.48
C TYR A 92 11.30 -13.60 -17.27
N ILE A 93 11.05 -14.90 -17.17
CA ILE A 93 10.35 -15.51 -16.04
C ILE A 93 11.17 -15.35 -14.75
N GLU A 94 12.48 -15.48 -14.82
CA GLU A 94 13.37 -15.28 -13.67
C GLU A 94 13.29 -13.85 -13.14
N ASN A 95 13.30 -12.84 -14.01
CA ASN A 95 13.12 -11.44 -13.64
C ASN A 95 11.75 -11.20 -12.97
N ILE A 96 10.66 -11.74 -13.53
CA ILE A 96 9.33 -11.66 -12.93
C ILE A 96 9.32 -12.28 -11.52
N ASN A 97 9.94 -13.44 -11.35
CA ASN A 97 10.02 -14.12 -10.05
C ASN A 97 10.81 -13.30 -9.03
N GLN A 98 11.91 -12.67 -9.43
CA GLN A 98 12.68 -11.77 -8.57
C GLN A 98 11.83 -10.57 -8.12
N MET A 99 11.08 -9.94 -9.04
CA MET A 99 10.17 -8.85 -8.68
C MET A 99 9.08 -9.29 -7.70
N ILE A 100 8.50 -10.48 -7.88
CA ILE A 100 7.51 -11.04 -6.95
C ILE A 100 8.13 -11.24 -5.56
N GLN A 101 9.35 -11.77 -5.46
CA GLN A 101 10.06 -11.94 -4.20
C GLN A 101 10.36 -10.61 -3.51
N ILE A 102 10.78 -9.58 -4.26
CA ILE A 102 10.98 -8.23 -3.73
C ILE A 102 9.68 -7.68 -3.15
N MET A 103 8.57 -7.80 -3.88
CA MET A 103 7.26 -7.36 -3.40
C MET A 103 6.83 -8.10 -2.12
N ASP A 104 7.03 -9.42 -2.07
CA ASP A 104 6.74 -10.21 -0.87
C ASP A 104 7.58 -9.77 0.32
N SER A 105 8.86 -9.50 0.12
CA SER A 105 9.74 -8.97 1.17
C SER A 105 9.25 -7.62 1.70
N ILE A 106 8.86 -6.69 0.82
CA ILE A 106 8.32 -5.39 1.21
C ILE A 106 7.01 -5.56 1.98
N ILE A 107 6.09 -6.37 1.47
CA ILE A 107 4.80 -6.63 2.11
C ILE A 107 5.00 -7.22 3.52
N GLN A 108 5.88 -8.19 3.66
CA GLN A 108 6.12 -8.86 4.96
C GLN A 108 6.83 -7.94 5.96
N SER A 109 7.78 -7.13 5.50
CA SER A 109 8.52 -6.23 6.39
C SER A 109 7.74 -5.00 6.87
N THR A 110 6.63 -4.66 6.22
CA THR A 110 5.77 -3.52 6.62
C THR A 110 4.87 -3.93 7.78
N ASP A 111 5.13 -3.41 8.98
CA ASP A 111 4.39 -3.73 10.21
C ASP A 111 3.35 -2.67 10.53
N PHE A 112 2.09 -2.94 10.25
CA PHE A 112 0.99 -2.02 10.55
C PHE A 112 0.65 -1.93 12.05
N SER A 113 1.14 -2.85 12.89
CA SER A 113 0.86 -2.81 14.33
C SER A 113 1.39 -1.55 15.00
N VAL A 114 2.49 -0.97 14.48
CA VAL A 114 3.11 0.27 14.99
C VAL A 114 2.26 1.52 14.78
N LEU A 115 1.31 1.47 13.85
CA LEU A 115 0.36 2.56 13.55
C LEU A 115 -1.00 2.36 14.24
N TYR A 116 -1.18 1.26 14.96
CA TYR A 116 -2.43 0.87 15.59
C TYR A 116 -2.45 1.23 17.08
N ASN A 117 -3.53 1.86 17.53
CA ASN A 117 -3.76 2.12 18.93
C ASN A 117 -4.62 0.99 19.54
N PRO A 118 -4.05 0.07 20.35
CA PRO A 118 -4.79 -1.09 20.87
C PRO A 118 -5.87 -0.71 21.87
N LYS A 119 -5.72 0.40 22.61
CA LYS A 119 -6.72 0.90 23.56
C LYS A 119 -7.97 1.41 22.84
N LYS A 120 -7.79 2.15 21.77
CA LYS A 120 -8.89 2.66 20.94
C LYS A 120 -9.36 1.63 19.90
N ARG A 121 -8.56 0.62 19.59
CA ARG A 121 -8.75 -0.34 18.50
C ARG A 121 -8.87 0.31 17.14
N LEU A 122 -8.15 1.41 16.91
CA LEU A 122 -8.20 2.21 15.69
C LEU A 122 -6.80 2.52 15.19
N PHE A 123 -6.68 2.70 13.89
CA PHE A 123 -5.48 3.28 13.30
C PHE A 123 -5.43 4.78 13.56
N SER A 124 -4.26 5.24 14.02
CA SER A 124 -3.88 6.64 13.89
C SER A 124 -3.75 7.01 12.41
N ILE A 125 -3.93 8.28 12.08
CA ILE A 125 -3.67 8.78 10.72
C ILE A 125 -2.19 8.64 10.32
N GLY A 126 -1.28 8.53 11.29
CA GLY A 126 0.13 8.29 11.06
C GLY A 126 1.00 8.44 12.30
N PHE A 127 2.32 8.39 12.07
CA PHE A 127 3.35 8.50 13.09
C PHE A 127 4.32 9.64 12.76
N ASN A 128 4.55 10.52 13.75
CA ASN A 128 5.54 11.57 13.66
C ASN A 128 6.87 11.05 14.22
N ILE A 129 7.90 11.01 13.39
CA ILE A 129 9.20 10.45 13.76
C ILE A 129 9.95 11.36 14.72
N GLU A 130 9.92 12.69 14.49
CA GLU A 130 10.61 13.65 15.34
C GLU A 130 10.05 13.68 16.76
N GLU A 131 8.73 13.55 16.88
CA GLU A 131 8.05 13.53 18.17
C GLU A 131 7.95 12.11 18.77
N ASN A 132 8.36 11.10 18.01
CA ASN A 132 8.30 9.68 18.37
C ASN A 132 6.93 9.26 18.92
N LYS A 133 5.85 9.67 18.24
CA LYS A 133 4.48 9.39 18.69
C LYS A 133 3.48 9.23 17.54
N LEU A 134 2.42 8.47 17.82
CA LEU A 134 1.23 8.43 16.96
C LEU A 134 0.52 9.80 16.99
N THR A 135 0.05 10.22 15.82
CA THR A 135 -0.85 11.39 15.73
C THR A 135 -2.17 11.06 16.45
N ASN A 136 -2.66 12.01 17.26
CA ASN A 136 -3.88 11.79 18.04
C ASN A 136 -5.16 12.07 17.22
N SER A 137 -5.20 11.53 16.01
CA SER A 137 -6.38 11.50 15.13
C SER A 137 -6.54 10.10 14.59
N TYR A 138 -7.77 9.62 14.46
CA TYR A 138 -8.08 8.23 14.15
C TYR A 138 -9.10 8.15 13.03
N TYR A 139 -8.94 7.18 12.16
CA TYR A 139 -9.86 6.97 11.05
C TYR A 139 -11.21 6.42 11.51
N ASP A 140 -12.26 6.90 10.86
CA ASP A 140 -13.59 6.28 10.83
C ASP A 140 -13.75 5.41 9.56
N LEU A 141 -14.95 4.86 9.35
CA LEU A 141 -15.21 3.98 8.21
C LEU A 141 -15.08 4.66 6.85
N LEU A 142 -15.38 5.96 6.77
CA LEU A 142 -15.41 6.71 5.51
C LEU A 142 -14.20 7.61 5.33
N ALA A 143 -13.36 7.74 6.36
CA ALA A 143 -12.20 8.63 6.32
C ALA A 143 -11.21 8.20 5.25
N SER A 144 -11.06 9.00 4.21
CA SER A 144 -10.15 8.80 3.09
C SER A 144 -10.18 7.33 2.57
N GLU A 145 -9.06 6.78 2.13
CA GLU A 145 -8.91 5.39 1.70
C GLU A 145 -8.55 4.44 2.88
N ALA A 146 -8.76 4.84 4.13
CA ALA A 146 -8.33 4.09 5.32
C ALA A 146 -8.87 2.65 5.40
N ARG A 147 -10.00 2.37 4.73
CA ARG A 147 -10.54 1.01 4.62
C ARG A 147 -9.56 0.03 3.99
N GLN A 148 -8.79 0.47 2.98
CA GLN A 148 -7.78 -0.37 2.34
C GLN A 148 -6.66 -0.71 3.31
N ALA A 149 -6.14 0.26 4.07
CA ALA A 149 -5.15 0.02 5.11
C ALA A 149 -5.67 -0.97 6.17
N SER A 150 -6.92 -0.79 6.61
CA SER A 150 -7.58 -1.68 7.57
C SER A 150 -7.68 -3.11 7.05
N LEU A 151 -8.13 -3.30 5.80
CA LEU A 151 -8.26 -4.62 5.19
C LEU A 151 -6.91 -5.31 5.01
N VAL A 152 -5.90 -4.59 4.52
CA VAL A 152 -4.54 -5.10 4.33
C VAL A 152 -3.94 -5.55 5.65
N ALA A 153 -4.01 -4.72 6.69
CA ALA A 153 -3.43 -5.03 8.00
C ALA A 153 -4.13 -6.20 8.70
N ILE A 154 -5.46 -6.32 8.56
CA ILE A 154 -6.21 -7.49 9.07
C ILE A 154 -5.84 -8.75 8.29
N ALA A 155 -5.75 -8.68 6.98
CA ALA A 155 -5.38 -9.82 6.13
C ALA A 155 -3.96 -10.31 6.43
N LYS A 156 -3.02 -9.40 6.68
CA LYS A 156 -1.66 -9.70 7.14
C LYS A 156 -1.59 -10.23 8.57
N LYS A 157 -2.66 -10.06 9.35
CA LYS A 157 -2.73 -10.37 10.80
C LYS A 157 -1.86 -9.45 11.67
N ASP A 158 -1.49 -8.27 11.19
CA ASP A 158 -0.77 -7.26 11.96
C ASP A 158 -1.66 -6.65 13.05
N ILE A 159 -2.98 -6.61 12.81
CA ILE A 159 -3.97 -6.12 13.75
C ILE A 159 -5.19 -7.07 13.85
N PRO A 160 -5.91 -7.05 14.99
CA PRO A 160 -7.09 -7.90 15.16
C PRO A 160 -8.25 -7.45 14.25
N SER A 161 -9.03 -8.40 13.73
CA SER A 161 -10.24 -8.14 12.92
C SER A 161 -11.30 -7.30 13.65
N LYS A 162 -11.30 -7.31 14.98
CA LYS A 162 -12.15 -6.44 15.82
C LYS A 162 -11.97 -4.95 15.53
N HIS A 163 -10.83 -4.54 14.96
CA HIS A 163 -10.60 -3.18 14.45
C HIS A 163 -11.73 -2.72 13.53
N TRP A 164 -12.14 -3.55 12.57
CA TRP A 164 -13.21 -3.20 11.61
C TRP A 164 -14.53 -2.81 12.27
N ASN A 165 -14.87 -3.49 13.37
CA ASN A 165 -16.10 -3.18 14.14
C ASN A 165 -15.95 -1.91 14.98
N SER A 166 -14.74 -1.47 15.25
CA SER A 166 -14.45 -0.26 16.05
C SER A 166 -14.46 1.02 15.22
N LEU A 167 -14.41 0.93 13.87
CA LEU A 167 -14.50 2.07 12.98
C LEU A 167 -15.84 2.78 13.17
N SER A 168 -15.81 4.08 13.45
CA SER A 168 -17.01 4.89 13.64
C SER A 168 -17.87 4.92 12.37
N ARG A 169 -19.18 4.87 12.57
CA ARG A 169 -20.22 4.93 11.54
C ARG A 169 -21.23 6.00 11.91
N THR A 170 -20.76 7.22 12.01
CA THR A 170 -21.60 8.37 12.39
C THR A 170 -22.66 8.59 11.35
N ILE A 171 -23.93 8.62 11.79
CA ILE A 171 -25.08 8.90 10.93
C ILE A 171 -25.55 10.32 11.19
N THR A 172 -25.75 11.08 10.13
CA THR A 172 -26.39 12.39 10.17
C THR A 172 -27.74 12.37 9.42
N SER A 173 -28.59 13.32 9.73
CA SER A 173 -29.85 13.51 9.04
C SER A 173 -29.91 14.91 8.42
N LEU A 174 -30.16 14.96 7.13
CA LEU A 174 -30.46 16.20 6.42
C LEU A 174 -31.88 16.12 5.84
N LYS A 175 -32.80 16.85 6.45
CA LYS A 175 -34.23 16.74 6.14
C LYS A 175 -34.71 15.29 6.30
N LYS A 176 -35.23 14.67 5.25
CA LYS A 176 -35.71 13.27 5.23
C LYS A 176 -34.62 12.23 4.91
N TYR A 177 -33.44 12.68 4.55
CA TYR A 177 -32.36 11.79 4.17
C TYR A 177 -31.46 11.53 5.37
N LYS A 178 -30.98 10.27 5.49
CA LYS A 178 -30.01 9.83 6.48
C LYS A 178 -28.80 9.24 5.74
N GLY A 179 -27.59 9.54 6.21
CA GLY A 179 -26.37 9.03 5.61
C GLY A 179 -25.24 8.95 6.60
N LEU A 180 -24.27 8.13 6.28
CA LEU A 180 -23.00 8.11 6.99
C LEU A 180 -22.20 9.38 6.66
N VAL A 181 -21.48 9.89 7.65
CA VAL A 181 -20.58 11.03 7.49
C VAL A 181 -19.21 10.69 8.09
N SER A 182 -18.20 11.37 7.57
CA SER A 182 -16.82 11.31 8.07
C SER A 182 -16.38 12.69 8.50
N TRP A 183 -15.42 12.74 9.41
CA TRP A 183 -14.74 13.99 9.80
C TRP A 183 -13.76 14.46 8.73
N SER A 184 -13.36 13.59 7.80
CA SER A 184 -12.33 13.84 6.76
C SER A 184 -12.92 14.09 5.38
N GLY A 185 -14.25 14.13 5.25
CA GLY A 185 -14.98 14.28 3.99
C GLY A 185 -15.36 15.69 3.66
#